data_e307ca4a9802d5e4834d5ddcfcc62a6c
#
_entry.id   e307ca4a9802d5e4834d5ddcfcc62a6c
#
_cell.length_a   1.000
_cell.length_b   1.000
_cell.length_c   1.000
_cell.angle_alpha   90.00
_cell.angle_beta   90.00
_cell.angle_gamma   90.00
#
_symmetry.space_group_name_H-M   'P 1'
#
loop_
_entity.id
_entity.type
_entity.pdbx_description
1 polymer ?
#
loop_
_entity_poly.entity_id
_entity_poly.type
_entity_poly.pdbx_seq_one_letter_code
_entity_poly.pdbx_strand_id
1 'polypeptide(L)'
;MVCEGQRETRNTDDLPLRIRWSKMAPMKPDLDLPDLLICTPQGTWHIAGTRVSLDSVIHSFWEGATPEEICQDFPSLSLAQVYEAIAYYLKQRDTVDAYLRAGRDDAEKLQQELNGRHSAFLSRLRQQLLSSRQSPTPP
;
A
#
# COMPACT_ATOMS: atom_id res chain seq x y z
N MET A 1 41.78 -23.40 6.96
CA MET A 1 41.37 -22.97 7.01
C MET A 1 40.47 -22.68 6.41
N VAL A 2 39.93 -22.66 6.22
CA VAL A 2 39.32 -22.50 5.48
C VAL A 2 38.06 -22.61 5.40
N CYS A 3 37.49 -21.92 5.66
CA CYS A 3 36.24 -22.04 5.74
C CYS A 3 35.56 -21.80 4.62
N GLU A 4 36.12 -21.59 3.72
CA GLU A 4 35.56 -21.29 2.72
C GLU A 4 34.67 -22.06 2.20
N GLY A 5 34.72 -22.84 2.03
CA GLY A 5 33.92 -23.66 1.30
C GLY A 5 32.55 -23.52 1.46
N GLN A 6 32.18 -22.97 2.34
CA GLN A 6 31.02 -23.30 2.62
C GLN A 6 30.05 -22.49 2.26
N ARG A 7 30.24 -21.61 1.76
CA ARG A 7 29.32 -20.92 1.40
C ARG A 7 28.56 -21.34 0.48
N GLU A 8 28.36 -22.07 0.25
CA GLU A 8 27.82 -22.54 -0.53
C GLU A 8 26.75 -22.31 -0.94
N THR A 9 26.52 -22.39 -1.45
CA THR A 9 25.62 -22.62 -2.37
C THR A 9 24.48 -23.22 -1.75
N ARG A 10 23.83 -22.54 -0.93
CA ARG A 10 22.59 -22.97 -0.59
C ARG A 10 21.78 -22.98 -1.77
N ASN A 11 21.40 -24.10 -2.16
CA ASN A 11 20.42 -24.28 -3.20
C ASN A 11 19.16 -23.52 -2.81
N THR A 12 18.63 -22.79 -3.74
CA THR A 12 17.41 -22.04 -3.51
C THR A 12 16.24 -22.91 -3.10
N ASP A 13 16.31 -24.22 -3.37
CA ASP A 13 15.26 -25.16 -2.98
C ASP A 13 15.24 -25.45 -1.48
N ASP A 14 16.34 -25.23 -0.80
CA ASP A 14 16.42 -25.37 0.65
C ASP A 14 16.03 -24.15 1.43
N LEU A 15 15.64 -23.09 0.75
CA LEU A 15 15.21 -21.88 1.43
C LEU A 15 13.88 -22.11 2.16
N PRO A 16 13.71 -21.54 3.35
CA PRO A 16 12.44 -21.61 4.08
C PRO A 16 11.29 -21.15 3.20
N LEU A 17 10.12 -21.75 3.38
CA LEU A 17 8.92 -21.37 2.64
C LEU A 17 8.69 -19.87 2.60
N ARG A 18 9.03 -19.18 3.65
CA ARG A 18 8.94 -17.76 3.74
C ARG A 18 9.75 -17.03 2.67
N ILE A 19 10.93 -17.50 2.34
CA ILE A 19 11.78 -16.92 1.32
C ILE A 19 11.34 -17.40 -0.07
N ARG A 20 10.89 -18.64 -0.20
CA ARG A 20 10.30 -19.14 -1.45
C ARG A 20 9.07 -18.36 -1.84
N TRP A 21 8.28 -18.02 -0.86
CA TRP A 21 7.08 -17.25 -1.12
C TRP A 21 7.41 -15.87 -1.63
N SER A 22 8.46 -15.28 -1.14
CA SER A 22 8.90 -13.99 -1.61
C SER A 22 9.41 -13.99 -3.06
N LYS A 23 9.85 -15.11 -3.56
CA LYS A 23 10.19 -15.22 -4.98
C LYS A 23 8.97 -15.28 -5.88
N MET A 24 7.85 -15.72 -5.39
CA MET A 24 6.62 -15.82 -6.14
C MET A 24 5.82 -14.51 -6.14
N ALA A 25 6.11 -13.62 -5.21
CA ALA A 25 5.50 -12.30 -5.21
C ALA A 25 6.10 -11.47 -6.36
N PRO A 26 5.28 -10.98 -7.29
CA PRO A 26 5.77 -10.31 -8.48
C PRO A 26 6.49 -8.99 -8.21
N MET A 27 6.58 -8.56 -6.97
CA MET A 27 7.21 -7.32 -6.62
C MET A 27 7.95 -7.48 -5.33
N LYS A 28 9.06 -8.13 -5.40
CA LYS A 28 10.05 -7.95 -4.38
C LYS A 28 11.30 -7.46 -5.01
N PRO A 29 11.53 -6.19 -4.94
CA PRO A 29 12.89 -5.78 -4.99
C PRO A 29 13.57 -6.39 -3.77
N ASP A 30 14.77 -6.89 -3.95
CA ASP A 30 15.70 -7.15 -2.85
C ASP A 30 16.04 -5.81 -2.21
N LEU A 31 15.01 -5.15 -1.73
CA LEU A 31 15.21 -3.96 -0.97
C LEU A 31 15.35 -4.42 0.45
N ASP A 32 16.48 -4.13 0.99
CA ASP A 32 16.61 -4.02 2.41
C ASP A 32 15.58 -2.99 2.85
N LEU A 33 14.37 -3.45 3.09
CA LEU A 33 13.38 -2.61 3.73
C LEU A 33 13.97 -2.24 5.08
N PRO A 34 14.13 -0.96 5.36
CA PRO A 34 14.62 -0.55 6.67
C PRO A 34 13.67 -1.10 7.74
N ASP A 35 14.17 -1.27 8.94
CA ASP A 35 13.35 -1.72 10.08
C ASP A 35 12.08 -0.88 10.28
N LEU A 36 12.07 0.28 9.67
CA LEU A 36 10.93 1.19 9.62
C LEU A 36 9.73 0.63 8.85
N LEU A 37 9.92 -0.23 7.86
CA LEU A 37 8.86 -0.67 6.96
C LEU A 37 8.56 -2.16 7.09
N ILE A 38 7.29 -2.48 7.14
CA ILE A 38 6.80 -3.85 7.17
C ILE A 38 5.93 -4.08 5.94
N CYS A 39 6.25 -5.09 5.16
CA CYS A 39 5.41 -5.51 4.04
C CYS A 39 4.30 -6.43 4.55
N THR A 40 3.05 -6.06 4.27
CA THR A 40 1.90 -6.91 4.58
C THR A 40 1.75 -8.04 3.56
N PRO A 41 0.98 -9.11 3.89
CA PRO A 41 0.70 -10.17 2.91
C PRO A 41 0.04 -9.67 1.63
N GLN A 42 -0.64 -8.54 1.69
CA GLN A 42 -1.27 -7.90 0.54
C GLN A 42 -0.30 -7.06 -0.30
N GLY A 43 0.98 -6.98 0.12
CA GLY A 43 1.99 -6.21 -0.59
C GLY A 43 2.04 -4.74 -0.23
N THR A 44 1.28 -4.29 0.76
CA THR A 44 1.30 -2.91 1.22
C THR A 44 2.42 -2.67 2.23
N TRP A 45 3.12 -1.58 2.11
CA TRP A 45 4.20 -1.21 3.02
C TRP A 45 3.67 -0.32 4.14
N HIS A 46 3.73 -0.81 5.37
CA HIS A 46 3.31 -0.08 6.55
C HIS A 46 4.50 0.35 7.37
N ILE A 47 4.35 1.45 8.07
CA ILE A 47 5.36 1.91 9.02
C ILE A 47 5.30 1.04 10.28
N ALA A 48 6.46 0.52 10.69
CA ALA A 48 6.57 -0.42 11.79
C ALA A 48 5.90 0.10 13.07
N GLY A 49 5.13 -0.77 13.70
CA GLY A 49 4.40 -0.43 14.93
C GLY A 49 3.12 0.37 14.71
N THR A 50 2.76 0.67 13.46
CA THR A 50 1.57 1.44 13.14
C THR A 50 0.74 0.76 12.05
N ARG A 51 -0.46 1.29 11.80
CA ARG A 51 -1.30 0.87 10.68
C ARG A 51 -1.23 1.84 9.50
N VAL A 52 -0.36 2.83 9.59
CA VAL A 52 -0.21 3.83 8.54
C VAL A 52 0.67 3.27 7.44
N SER A 53 0.19 3.35 6.21
CA SER A 53 0.96 2.91 5.04
C SER A 53 1.98 3.98 4.63
N LEU A 54 3.06 3.55 4.01
CA LEU A 54 4.03 4.46 3.41
C LEU A 54 3.35 5.36 2.37
N ASP A 55 2.39 4.83 1.62
CA ASP A 55 1.63 5.55 0.60
C ASP A 55 0.98 6.80 1.18
N SER A 56 0.34 6.70 2.35
CA SER A 56 -0.32 7.83 3.00
C SER A 56 0.65 8.95 3.33
N VAL A 57 1.81 8.59 3.86
CA VAL A 57 2.85 9.56 4.21
C VAL A 57 3.41 10.25 2.97
N ILE A 58 3.71 9.47 1.92
CA ILE A 58 4.27 10.02 0.68
C ILE A 58 3.25 10.87 -0.07
N HIS A 59 1.96 10.50 -0.06
CA HIS A 59 0.91 11.33 -0.67
C HIS A 59 0.80 12.69 0.03
N SER A 60 0.73 12.72 1.35
CA SER A 60 0.69 13.97 2.11
C SER A 60 1.94 14.82 1.83
N PHE A 61 3.11 14.19 1.73
CA PHE A 61 4.33 14.88 1.36
C PHE A 61 4.27 15.49 -0.05
N TRP A 62 3.68 14.80 -1.02
CA TRP A 62 3.50 15.34 -2.37
C TRP A 62 2.48 16.49 -2.44
N GLU A 63 1.51 16.48 -1.56
CA GLU A 63 0.54 17.56 -1.42
C GLU A 63 1.15 18.81 -0.76
N GLY A 64 2.37 18.69 -0.28
CA GLY A 64 3.13 19.80 0.30
C GLY A 64 3.04 19.88 1.82
N ALA A 65 2.51 18.86 2.48
CA ALA A 65 2.46 18.82 3.93
C ALA A 65 3.86 18.70 4.52
N THR A 66 4.10 19.44 5.59
CA THR A 66 5.35 19.30 6.36
C THR A 66 5.33 18.02 7.19
N PRO A 67 6.49 17.48 7.58
CA PRO A 67 6.53 16.31 8.46
C PRO A 67 5.75 16.49 9.76
N GLU A 68 5.71 17.69 10.28
CA GLU A 68 4.96 18.03 11.50
C GLU A 68 3.44 17.96 11.24
N GLU A 69 2.97 18.43 10.11
CA GLU A 69 1.56 18.34 9.71
C GLU A 69 1.17 16.88 9.47
N ILE A 70 2.02 16.11 8.79
CA ILE A 70 1.79 14.67 8.60
C ILE A 70 1.68 13.95 9.95
N CYS A 71 2.51 14.32 10.91
CA CYS A 71 2.43 13.75 12.26
C CYS A 71 1.14 14.13 12.99
N GLN A 72 0.56 15.30 12.71
CA GLN A 72 -0.74 15.70 13.26
C GLN A 72 -1.89 14.92 12.62
N ASP A 73 -1.82 14.66 11.33
CA ASP A 73 -2.83 13.89 10.60
C ASP A 73 -2.79 12.40 10.98
N PHE A 74 -1.62 11.89 11.29
CA PHE A 74 -1.40 10.50 11.70
C PHE A 74 -0.79 10.40 13.11
N PRO A 75 -1.58 10.57 14.16
CA PRO A 75 -1.06 10.63 15.53
C PRO A 75 -0.35 9.36 16.02
N SER A 76 -0.51 8.25 15.30
CA SER A 76 0.20 7.01 15.60
C SER A 76 1.64 7.01 15.13
N LEU A 77 2.04 7.98 14.31
CA LEU A 77 3.41 8.15 13.85
C LEU A 77 4.18 9.10 14.75
N SER A 78 5.43 8.76 15.00
CA SER A 78 6.36 9.73 15.57
C SER A 78 6.96 10.60 14.48
N LEU A 79 7.35 11.79 14.83
CA LEU A 79 8.00 12.70 13.88
C LEU A 79 9.26 12.09 13.26
N ALA A 80 10.01 11.31 14.03
CA ALA A 80 11.18 10.58 13.53
C ALA A 80 10.79 9.60 12.42
N GLN A 81 9.74 8.83 12.59
CA GLN A 81 9.25 7.89 11.58
C GLN A 81 8.81 8.59 10.30
N VAL A 82 8.19 9.76 10.41
CA VAL A 82 7.81 10.55 9.22
C VAL A 82 9.04 11.00 8.46
N TYR A 83 10.05 11.53 9.16
CA TYR A 83 11.31 11.93 8.52
C TYR A 83 12.04 10.73 7.89
N GLU A 84 12.08 9.59 8.56
CA GLU A 84 12.69 8.37 8.03
C GLU A 84 11.97 7.87 6.78
N ALA A 85 10.64 7.89 6.77
CA ALA A 85 9.85 7.49 5.62
C ALA A 85 10.11 8.39 4.41
N ILE A 86 10.17 9.70 4.61
CA ILE A 86 10.49 10.66 3.56
C ILE A 86 11.94 10.47 3.09
N ALA A 87 12.88 10.29 4.01
CA ALA A 87 14.27 10.05 3.66
C ALA A 87 14.45 8.76 2.85
N TYR A 88 13.73 7.70 3.23
CA TYR A 88 13.72 6.46 2.48
C TYR A 88 13.16 6.66 1.07
N TYR A 89 12.04 7.35 0.93
CA TYR A 89 11.47 7.70 -0.37
C TYR A 89 12.48 8.46 -1.24
N LEU A 90 13.13 9.48 -0.69
CA LEU A 90 14.08 10.28 -1.45
C LEU A 90 15.33 9.49 -1.88
N LYS A 91 15.73 8.49 -1.11
CA LYS A 91 16.85 7.60 -1.46
C LYS A 91 16.48 6.55 -2.50
N GLN A 92 15.26 6.03 -2.44
CA GLN A 92 14.78 4.91 -3.25
C GLN A 92 13.59 5.30 -4.13
N ARG A 93 13.67 6.48 -4.71
CA ARG A 93 12.56 7.11 -5.42
C ARG A 93 11.97 6.23 -6.50
N ASP A 94 12.79 5.68 -7.37
CA ASP A 94 12.33 4.84 -8.47
C ASP A 94 11.58 3.60 -7.98
N THR A 95 12.04 3.03 -6.90
CA THR A 95 11.44 1.84 -6.31
C THR A 95 10.12 2.13 -5.64
N VAL A 96 10.07 3.20 -4.85
CA VAL A 96 8.84 3.61 -4.16
C VAL A 96 7.81 4.08 -5.19
N ASP A 97 8.22 4.82 -6.21
CA ASP A 97 7.32 5.26 -7.28
C ASP A 97 6.74 4.07 -8.05
N ALA A 98 7.54 3.04 -8.33
CA ALA A 98 7.06 1.83 -8.97
C ALA A 98 6.04 1.09 -8.08
N TYR A 99 6.31 1.00 -6.79
CA TYR A 99 5.40 0.42 -5.81
C TYR A 99 4.08 1.20 -5.75
N LEU A 100 4.13 2.52 -5.66
CA LEU A 100 2.93 3.36 -5.59
C LEU A 100 2.08 3.29 -6.87
N ARG A 101 2.72 3.19 -8.05
CA ARG A 101 2.00 2.99 -9.31
C ARG A 101 1.29 1.64 -9.35
N ALA A 102 1.97 0.57 -8.96
CA ALA A 102 1.37 -0.75 -8.92
C ALA A 102 0.15 -0.80 -7.98
N GLY A 103 0.25 -0.21 -6.80
CA GLY A 103 -0.86 -0.11 -5.86
C GLY A 103 -2.04 0.68 -6.41
N ARG A 104 -1.77 1.73 -7.17
CA ARG A 104 -2.81 2.54 -7.81
C ARG A 104 -3.54 1.76 -8.91
N ASP A 105 -2.79 1.07 -9.76
CA ASP A 105 -3.35 0.25 -10.82
C ASP A 105 -4.25 -0.86 -10.27
N ASP A 106 -3.84 -1.48 -9.17
CA ASP A 106 -4.63 -2.52 -8.51
C ASP A 106 -5.91 -1.95 -7.86
N ALA A 107 -5.80 -0.78 -7.26
CA ALA A 107 -6.97 -0.08 -6.70
C ALA A 107 -7.96 0.31 -7.80
N GLU A 108 -7.50 0.80 -8.95
CA GLU A 108 -8.36 1.14 -10.09
C GLU A 108 -9.06 -0.08 -10.64
N LYS A 109 -8.38 -1.21 -10.81
CA LYS A 109 -8.97 -2.47 -11.26
C LYS A 109 -10.07 -2.92 -10.30
N LEU A 110 -9.79 -2.92 -9.00
CA LEU A 110 -10.76 -3.29 -7.99
C LEU A 110 -11.97 -2.37 -8.01
N GLN A 111 -11.75 -1.06 -8.17
CA GLN A 111 -12.83 -0.09 -8.26
C GLN A 111 -13.70 -0.31 -9.50
N GLN A 112 -13.09 -0.62 -10.65
CA GLN A 112 -13.83 -0.96 -11.87
C GLN A 112 -14.66 -2.22 -11.70
N GLU A 113 -14.12 -3.27 -11.08
CA GLU A 113 -14.85 -4.49 -10.80
C GLU A 113 -16.03 -4.24 -9.85
N LEU A 114 -15.82 -3.48 -8.79
CA LEU A 114 -16.89 -3.12 -7.86
C LEU A 114 -17.97 -2.29 -8.54
N ASN A 115 -17.61 -1.31 -9.34
CA ASN A 115 -18.55 -0.50 -10.08
C ASN A 115 -19.36 -1.36 -11.07
N GLY A 116 -18.74 -2.32 -11.73
CA GLY A 116 -19.41 -3.27 -12.61
C GLY A 116 -20.44 -4.11 -11.87
N ARG A 117 -20.07 -4.64 -10.70
CA ARG A 117 -20.99 -5.47 -9.89
C ARG A 117 -22.13 -4.68 -9.27
N HIS A 118 -21.88 -3.46 -8.89
CA HIS A 118 -22.85 -2.63 -8.19
C HIS A 118 -23.65 -1.70 -9.10
N SER A 119 -23.30 -1.60 -10.38
CA SER A 119 -23.98 -0.69 -11.31
C SER A 119 -25.48 -0.95 -11.41
N ALA A 120 -25.90 -2.22 -11.47
CA ALA A 120 -27.30 -2.62 -11.52
C ALA A 120 -28.05 -2.27 -10.21
N PHE A 121 -27.38 -2.45 -9.07
CA PHE A 121 -27.94 -2.12 -7.78
C PHE A 121 -28.08 -0.60 -7.61
N LEU A 122 -27.07 0.16 -7.95
CA LEU A 122 -27.11 1.62 -7.90
C LEU A 122 -28.15 2.22 -8.84
N SER A 123 -28.35 1.61 -10.01
CA SER A 123 -29.40 2.01 -10.95
C SER A 123 -30.79 1.79 -10.35
N ARG A 124 -31.03 0.66 -9.70
CA ARG A 124 -32.29 0.38 -9.00
C ARG A 124 -32.55 1.36 -7.87
N LEU A 125 -31.55 1.63 -7.04
CA LEU A 125 -31.68 2.61 -5.96
C LEU A 125 -32.01 4.00 -6.49
N ARG A 126 -31.34 4.41 -7.56
CA ARG A 126 -31.59 5.72 -8.18
C ARG A 126 -33.00 5.82 -8.72
N GLN A 127 -33.49 4.76 -9.37
CA GLN A 127 -34.86 4.70 -9.84
C GLN A 127 -35.88 4.77 -8.70
N GLN A 128 -35.65 4.03 -7.61
CA GLN A 128 -36.51 4.07 -6.43
C GLN A 128 -36.57 5.47 -5.79
N LEU A 129 -35.42 6.12 -5.67
CA LEU A 129 -35.35 7.47 -5.12
C LEU A 129 -36.05 8.50 -6.01
N LEU A 130 -35.98 8.34 -7.31
CA LEU A 130 -36.67 9.22 -8.25
C LEU A 130 -38.16 8.99 -8.24
N SER A 131 -38.61 7.74 -8.14
CA SER A 131 -40.06 7.41 -8.09
C SER A 131 -40.70 7.84 -6.76
N SER A 132 -39.96 7.77 -5.65
CA SER A 132 -40.50 8.23 -4.36
C SER A 132 -40.63 9.75 -4.26
N ARG A 133 -39.92 10.50 -5.10
CA ARG A 133 -40.06 11.96 -5.17
C ARG A 133 -41.25 12.41 -6.01
N GLN A 134 -41.83 11.52 -6.79
CA GLN A 134 -42.96 11.84 -7.66
C GLN A 134 -44.32 11.42 -7.08
N SER A 135 -44.39 11.02 -5.83
CA SER A 135 -45.65 10.80 -5.16
C SER A 135 -46.32 12.14 -4.95
N PRO A 136 -47.43 12.44 -5.62
CA PRO A 136 -48.15 13.68 -5.38
C PRO A 136 -48.69 13.66 -3.96
N THR A 137 -48.49 14.72 -3.25
CA THR A 137 -49.18 14.94 -1.98
C THR A 137 -50.68 14.90 -2.24
N PRO A 138 -51.46 14.05 -1.59
CA PRO A 138 -52.89 14.12 -1.72
C PRO A 138 -53.40 15.45 -1.14
N PRO A 139 -54.41 16.03 -1.72
CA PRO A 139 -54.99 17.31 -1.27
C PRO A 139 -55.56 17.21 0.14
#